data_ad27074871b6fa422dcec7d86dc90844
#
_entry.id   ad27074871b6fa422dcec7d86dc90844
#
_cell.length_a   1.000
_cell.length_b   1.000
_cell.length_c   1.000
_cell.angle_alpha   90.00
_cell.angle_beta   90.00
_cell.angle_gamma   90.00
#
_symmetry.space_group_name_H-M   'P 1'
#
loop_
_entity.id
_entity.type
_entity.pdbx_description
1 polymer ?
#
loop_
_entity_poly.entity_id
_entity_poly.type
_entity_poly.pdbx_seq_one_letter_code
_entity_poly.pdbx_strand_id
1 'polypeptide(L)'
;MNARCFLTAMATIALLPSFVAAQGFTRGDPVPATLPLGAKPGNPIQDMPPGQRLISPFGERPVFSPKGDKLAFIGKSYGDAFEYDPATGRTRNLTNHAPSEGYLRVHYLGDGSYALLGPRILGKTREETRFSRIELFWMDAKSERTPVALGVKAFEGIATSRTSNLIAWSQMRMAADNQPASTTVYTGRIAVRDGSAKLEDVKEIVTTTDCFVEAQDFLPGEKGLLMPCYSYGKQPAEAATKVVSVDFSTKKLTYYPTPAALYGEVEGIFPDGKRTLVECAQDRAKGMDICVLDLDPAKPRYTRMTNIVQYGGWKYGNPVVRPDGKMIAAQVGSADVIDAGVGQGIVLMDLAPGF
;
A
#
# COMPACT_ATOMS: atom_id res chain seq x y z
N MET A 1 63.56 -34.49 46.92
CA MET A 1 63.43 -33.54 45.80
C MET A 1 61.97 -33.58 45.32
N ASN A 2 61.13 -32.66 45.78
CA ASN A 2 59.69 -32.64 45.49
C ASN A 2 59.43 -31.67 44.31
N ALA A 3 59.02 -32.21 43.17
CA ALA A 3 58.52 -31.43 42.04
C ALA A 3 57.03 -31.12 42.21
N ARG A 4 56.70 -29.85 42.39
CA ARG A 4 55.32 -29.34 42.39
C ARG A 4 54.90 -29.01 40.94
N CYS A 5 53.89 -29.76 40.42
CA CYS A 5 53.24 -29.45 39.16
C CYS A 5 52.20 -28.33 39.40
N PHE A 6 52.39 -27.19 38.75
CA PHE A 6 51.37 -26.12 38.66
C PHE A 6 50.44 -26.40 37.49
N LEU A 7 49.16 -26.70 37.77
CA LEU A 7 48.10 -26.72 36.74
C LEU A 7 47.58 -25.25 36.59
N THR A 8 47.84 -24.69 35.46
CA THR A 8 47.23 -23.38 35.04
C THR A 8 45.86 -23.67 34.37
N ALA A 9 44.76 -23.35 35.06
CA ALA A 9 43.43 -23.40 34.47
C ALA A 9 43.24 -22.22 33.53
N MET A 10 43.14 -22.43 32.22
CA MET A 10 42.67 -21.47 31.25
C MET A 10 41.15 -21.37 31.29
N ALA A 11 40.62 -20.29 31.78
CA ALA A 11 39.21 -19.96 31.70
C ALA A 11 38.88 -19.46 30.26
N THR A 12 38.22 -20.24 29.48
CA THR A 12 37.65 -19.86 28.20
C THR A 12 36.39 -19.01 28.42
N ILE A 13 36.49 -17.71 28.23
CA ILE A 13 35.31 -16.82 28.20
C ILE A 13 34.62 -17.02 26.88
N ALA A 14 33.50 -17.72 26.88
CA ALA A 14 32.60 -17.82 25.75
C ALA A 14 31.88 -16.46 25.57
N LEU A 15 32.31 -15.70 24.59
CA LEU A 15 31.56 -14.51 24.10
C LEU A 15 30.28 -15.01 23.44
N LEU A 16 29.18 -14.94 24.16
CA LEU A 16 27.85 -15.10 23.56
C LEU A 16 27.61 -13.90 22.62
N PRO A 17 27.20 -14.12 21.37
CA PRO A 17 26.84 -13.02 20.50
C PRO A 17 25.63 -12.31 21.10
N SER A 18 25.78 -11.06 21.47
CA SER A 18 24.69 -10.18 21.84
C SER A 18 23.81 -10.00 20.59
N PHE A 19 22.69 -10.69 20.53
CA PHE A 19 21.64 -10.34 19.57
C PHE A 19 21.13 -8.95 19.93
N VAL A 20 21.64 -7.93 19.26
CA VAL A 20 20.99 -6.63 19.22
C VAL A 20 19.67 -6.86 18.48
N ALA A 21 18.57 -6.94 19.22
CA ALA A 21 17.26 -6.95 18.62
C ALA A 21 17.14 -5.70 17.70
N ALA A 22 16.88 -5.90 16.43
CA ALA A 22 16.65 -4.80 15.52
C ALA A 22 15.57 -3.91 16.13
N GLN A 23 15.91 -2.64 16.39
CA GLN A 23 14.96 -1.67 16.91
C GLN A 23 13.96 -1.36 15.78
N GLY A 24 12.75 -1.88 15.88
CA GLY A 24 11.67 -1.53 14.97
C GLY A 24 11.23 -0.08 15.12
N PHE A 25 10.45 0.40 14.14
CA PHE A 25 9.90 1.74 14.18
C PHE A 25 9.00 1.94 15.39
N THR A 26 9.19 3.06 16.07
CA THR A 26 8.30 3.57 17.11
C THR A 26 7.39 4.65 16.51
N ARG A 27 6.29 4.94 17.20
CA ARG A 27 5.45 6.05 16.81
C ARG A 27 6.21 7.38 16.96
N GLY A 28 6.34 8.13 15.86
CA GLY A 28 7.10 9.38 15.83
C GLY A 28 6.39 10.55 16.50
N ASP A 29 7.05 11.69 16.47
CA ASP A 29 6.52 12.97 16.91
C ASP A 29 5.41 13.48 15.97
N PRO A 30 4.56 14.41 16.42
CA PRO A 30 3.62 15.09 15.54
C PRO A 30 4.31 15.66 14.30
N VAL A 31 3.67 15.54 13.14
CA VAL A 31 4.24 16.03 11.88
C VAL A 31 4.30 17.56 11.91
N PRO A 32 5.48 18.17 11.82
CA PRO A 32 5.58 19.63 11.73
C PRO A 32 5.03 20.13 10.39
N ALA A 33 4.59 21.38 10.35
CA ALA A 33 4.12 22.02 9.13
C ALA A 33 5.19 22.08 8.02
N THR A 34 6.46 22.11 8.39
CA THR A 34 7.61 22.10 7.48
C THR A 34 8.50 20.90 7.75
N LEU A 35 8.90 20.21 6.69
CA LEU A 35 9.82 19.08 6.75
C LEU A 35 11.21 19.50 6.25
N PRO A 36 12.30 19.09 6.90
CA PRO A 36 13.65 19.31 6.38
C PRO A 36 13.87 18.44 5.14
N LEU A 37 13.78 19.05 3.97
CA LEU A 37 13.99 18.38 2.68
C LEU A 37 15.47 18.40 2.32
N GLY A 38 16.03 17.24 1.89
CA GLY A 38 17.38 17.17 1.33
C GLY A 38 18.52 17.49 2.32
N ALA A 39 18.28 17.41 3.63
CA ALA A 39 19.28 17.73 4.65
C ALA A 39 20.40 16.68 4.78
N LYS A 40 20.14 15.44 4.31
CA LYS A 40 21.05 14.30 4.41
C LYS A 40 21.58 13.93 3.01
N PRO A 41 22.90 13.88 2.78
CA PRO A 41 23.44 13.37 1.53
C PRO A 41 23.34 11.84 1.48
N GLY A 42 23.40 11.27 0.27
CA GLY A 42 23.47 9.81 0.07
C GLY A 42 22.22 9.22 -0.54
N ASN A 43 22.14 7.91 -0.47
CA ASN A 43 21.06 7.10 -1.06
C ASN A 43 20.37 6.29 0.05
N PRO A 44 19.08 6.51 0.32
CA PRO A 44 18.36 5.82 1.39
C PRO A 44 18.27 4.30 1.20
N ILE A 45 18.43 3.78 -0.03
CA ILE A 45 18.45 2.33 -0.28
C ILE A 45 19.78 1.72 0.20
N GLN A 46 20.87 2.46 0.10
CA GLN A 46 22.19 2.02 0.54
C GLN A 46 22.42 2.24 2.03
N ASP A 47 21.72 3.22 2.62
CA ASP A 47 21.83 3.62 4.02
C ASP A 47 20.45 3.51 4.70
N MET A 48 19.89 2.31 4.66
CA MET A 48 18.57 2.06 5.28
C MET A 48 18.65 2.17 6.80
N PRO A 49 17.67 2.82 7.42
CA PRO A 49 17.54 2.82 8.87
C PRO A 49 17.41 1.40 9.45
N PRO A 50 17.83 1.18 10.72
CA PRO A 50 17.59 -0.09 11.40
C PRO A 50 16.12 -0.50 11.35
N GLY A 51 15.85 -1.80 11.16
CA GLY A 51 14.49 -2.33 11.03
C GLY A 51 13.88 -2.18 9.63
N GLN A 52 14.61 -1.61 8.68
CA GLN A 52 14.23 -1.59 7.27
C GLN A 52 15.10 -2.53 6.44
N ARG A 53 14.50 -3.13 5.41
CA ARG A 53 15.23 -3.96 4.43
C ARG A 53 14.59 -3.93 3.06
N LEU A 54 15.40 -3.78 2.04
CA LEU A 54 15.00 -3.93 0.65
C LEU A 54 14.81 -5.43 0.36
N ILE A 55 13.64 -5.83 -0.11
CA ILE A 55 13.34 -7.22 -0.48
C ILE A 55 13.26 -7.44 -1.98
N SER A 56 13.06 -6.38 -2.74
CA SER A 56 13.09 -6.39 -4.19
C SER A 56 13.72 -5.10 -4.69
N PRO A 57 14.65 -5.15 -5.66
CA PRO A 57 15.24 -3.94 -6.27
C PRO A 57 14.33 -3.29 -7.31
N PHE A 58 13.10 -3.77 -7.48
CA PHE A 58 12.08 -3.25 -8.37
C PHE A 58 10.70 -3.50 -7.77
N GLY A 59 9.71 -2.82 -8.30
CA GLY A 59 8.31 -3.05 -7.96
C GLY A 59 7.65 -1.88 -7.23
N GLU A 60 6.33 -1.94 -7.20
CA GLU A 60 5.46 -0.95 -6.58
C GLU A 60 4.16 -1.58 -6.10
N ARG A 61 3.41 -0.85 -5.25
CA ARG A 61 2.09 -1.24 -4.74
C ARG A 61 2.08 -2.63 -4.10
N PRO A 62 2.88 -2.83 -3.04
CA PRO A 62 2.89 -4.10 -2.33
C PRO A 62 1.59 -4.35 -1.57
N VAL A 63 1.24 -5.63 -1.40
CA VAL A 63 0.11 -6.06 -0.57
C VAL A 63 0.46 -7.38 0.12
N PHE A 64 0.20 -7.49 1.42
CA PHE A 64 0.39 -8.75 2.14
C PHE A 64 -0.74 -9.75 1.83
N SER A 65 -0.39 -11.04 1.81
CA SER A 65 -1.37 -12.12 1.83
C SER A 65 -2.26 -12.03 3.09
N PRO A 66 -3.46 -12.62 3.09
CA PRO A 66 -4.33 -12.64 4.26
C PRO A 66 -3.69 -13.20 5.52
N LYS A 67 -2.73 -14.12 5.36
CA LYS A 67 -1.93 -14.71 6.46
C LYS A 67 -0.69 -13.88 6.82
N GLY A 68 -0.30 -12.92 5.97
CA GLY A 68 0.91 -12.12 6.13
C GLY A 68 2.21 -12.87 5.86
N ASP A 69 2.13 -14.06 5.28
CA ASP A 69 3.27 -14.94 4.98
C ASP A 69 3.89 -14.68 3.60
N LYS A 70 3.20 -13.95 2.74
CA LYS A 70 3.64 -13.57 1.40
C LYS A 70 3.33 -12.11 1.10
N LEU A 71 3.96 -11.60 0.05
CA LEU A 71 3.75 -10.24 -0.44
C LEU A 71 3.60 -10.25 -1.96
N ALA A 72 2.49 -9.74 -2.47
CA ALA A 72 2.32 -9.49 -3.89
C ALA A 72 2.61 -8.02 -4.21
N PHE A 73 3.08 -7.74 -5.42
CA PHE A 73 3.35 -6.39 -5.93
C PHE A 73 3.38 -6.40 -7.45
N ILE A 74 3.28 -5.24 -8.09
CA ILE A 74 3.50 -5.12 -9.54
C ILE A 74 4.93 -4.66 -9.81
N GLY A 75 5.53 -5.14 -10.91
CA GLY A 75 6.91 -4.82 -11.27
C GLY A 75 7.08 -3.34 -11.66
N LYS A 76 6.07 -2.79 -12.29
CA LYS A 76 5.88 -1.38 -12.65
C LYS A 76 4.41 -1.17 -13.03
N SER A 77 3.94 0.08 -13.09
CA SER A 77 2.60 0.37 -13.64
C SER A 77 2.47 -0.20 -15.05
N TYR A 78 1.42 -0.97 -15.28
CA TYR A 78 1.19 -1.73 -16.52
C TYR A 78 2.32 -2.73 -16.81
N GLY A 79 2.79 -3.40 -15.78
CA GLY A 79 3.73 -4.52 -15.83
C GLY A 79 3.14 -5.78 -15.25
N ASP A 80 3.97 -6.80 -15.10
CA ASP A 80 3.59 -8.06 -14.48
C ASP A 80 3.38 -7.93 -12.98
N ALA A 81 2.53 -8.80 -12.44
CA ALA A 81 2.39 -9.04 -11.02
C ALA A 81 3.41 -10.07 -10.53
N PHE A 82 3.93 -9.86 -9.34
CA PHE A 82 4.93 -10.71 -8.67
C PHE A 82 4.46 -11.09 -7.27
N GLU A 83 5.00 -12.20 -6.76
CA GLU A 83 4.84 -12.63 -5.38
C GLU A 83 6.22 -12.91 -4.77
N TYR A 84 6.49 -12.31 -3.62
CA TYR A 84 7.66 -12.57 -2.79
C TYR A 84 7.29 -13.45 -1.60
N ASP A 85 8.10 -14.46 -1.36
CA ASP A 85 7.99 -15.38 -0.22
C ASP A 85 9.12 -15.07 0.78
N PRO A 86 8.83 -14.45 1.93
CA PRO A 86 9.84 -14.13 2.95
C PRO A 86 10.54 -15.36 3.55
N ALA A 87 9.88 -16.54 3.57
CA ALA A 87 10.46 -17.74 4.14
C ALA A 87 11.59 -18.31 3.28
N THR A 88 11.52 -18.11 1.96
CA THR A 88 12.50 -18.62 1.00
C THR A 88 13.36 -17.52 0.37
N GLY A 89 12.96 -16.25 0.51
CA GLY A 89 13.59 -15.11 -0.16
C GLY A 89 13.35 -15.09 -1.67
N ARG A 90 12.43 -15.89 -2.20
CA ARG A 90 12.17 -16.02 -3.64
C ARG A 90 11.05 -15.11 -4.10
N THR A 91 11.23 -14.58 -5.30
CA THR A 91 10.19 -13.86 -6.04
C THR A 91 9.78 -14.67 -7.26
N ARG A 92 8.48 -14.85 -7.49
CA ARG A 92 7.93 -15.45 -8.70
C ARG A 92 7.11 -14.44 -9.48
N ASN A 93 7.15 -14.50 -10.80
CA ASN A 93 6.23 -13.75 -11.65
C ASN A 93 4.90 -14.50 -11.71
N LEU A 94 3.80 -13.79 -11.41
CA LEU A 94 2.46 -14.36 -11.37
C LEU A 94 1.75 -14.35 -12.73
N THR A 95 2.17 -13.49 -13.67
CA THR A 95 1.38 -13.18 -14.88
C THR A 95 2.13 -13.36 -16.21
N ASN A 96 3.41 -13.75 -16.19
CA ASN A 96 4.21 -13.91 -17.41
C ASN A 96 3.72 -15.00 -18.37
N HIS A 97 2.83 -15.88 -17.92
CA HIS A 97 2.25 -16.96 -18.72
C HIS A 97 1.03 -16.52 -19.54
N ALA A 98 0.49 -15.34 -19.26
CA ALA A 98 -0.74 -14.85 -19.89
C ALA A 98 -0.49 -13.54 -20.64
N PRO A 99 -0.85 -13.45 -21.93
CA PRO A 99 -0.78 -12.19 -22.66
C PRO A 99 -1.63 -11.11 -21.98
N SER A 100 -1.04 -9.95 -21.71
CA SER A 100 -1.71 -8.81 -21.11
C SER A 100 -1.01 -7.50 -21.47
N GLU A 101 -1.70 -6.39 -21.31
CA GLU A 101 -1.12 -5.04 -21.37
C GLU A 101 -0.53 -4.62 -20.00
N GLY A 102 -0.39 -5.59 -19.10
CA GLY A 102 0.09 -5.41 -17.74
C GLY A 102 -0.97 -4.93 -16.76
N TYR A 103 -0.58 -4.86 -15.50
CA TYR A 103 -1.48 -4.55 -14.40
C TYR A 103 -1.01 -3.32 -13.63
N LEU A 104 -1.98 -2.64 -13.02
CA LEU A 104 -1.76 -1.48 -12.17
C LEU A 104 -1.76 -1.86 -10.69
N ARG A 105 -2.52 -2.89 -10.30
CA ARG A 105 -2.59 -3.43 -8.94
C ARG A 105 -2.76 -4.95 -8.96
N VAL A 106 -2.25 -5.59 -7.92
CA VAL A 106 -2.51 -6.99 -7.57
C VAL A 106 -2.85 -7.06 -6.09
N HIS A 107 -3.95 -7.69 -5.75
CA HIS A 107 -4.40 -7.89 -4.37
C HIS A 107 -4.74 -9.34 -4.13
N TYR A 108 -4.49 -9.85 -2.91
CA TYR A 108 -5.02 -11.14 -2.50
C TYR A 108 -6.50 -11.03 -2.16
N LEU A 109 -7.24 -12.09 -2.41
CA LEU A 109 -8.57 -12.33 -1.87
C LEU A 109 -8.49 -13.22 -0.63
N GLY A 110 -9.56 -13.30 0.14
CA GLY A 110 -9.59 -14.10 1.37
C GLY A 110 -9.32 -15.60 1.19
N ASP A 111 -9.61 -16.15 0.00
CA ASP A 111 -9.31 -17.53 -0.38
C ASP A 111 -7.89 -17.75 -0.91
N GLY A 112 -7.08 -16.69 -0.99
CA GLY A 112 -5.71 -16.72 -1.50
C GLY A 112 -5.59 -16.57 -3.01
N SER A 113 -6.69 -16.47 -3.75
CA SER A 113 -6.67 -16.03 -5.16
C SER A 113 -6.42 -14.53 -5.27
N TYR A 114 -6.35 -14.00 -6.50
CA TYR A 114 -5.96 -12.62 -6.72
C TYR A 114 -7.05 -11.82 -7.43
N ALA A 115 -7.20 -10.56 -7.04
CA ALA A 115 -7.85 -9.52 -7.82
C ALA A 115 -6.77 -8.64 -8.46
N LEU A 116 -6.93 -8.34 -9.74
CA LEU A 116 -5.98 -7.54 -10.51
C LEU A 116 -6.72 -6.35 -11.14
N LEU A 117 -6.08 -5.20 -11.20
CA LEU A 117 -6.53 -4.07 -12.00
C LEU A 117 -5.58 -3.86 -13.17
N GLY A 118 -6.12 -3.72 -14.38
CA GLY A 118 -5.33 -3.46 -15.57
C GLY A 118 -6.20 -3.21 -16.79
N PRO A 119 -5.63 -2.68 -17.89
CA PRO A 119 -6.33 -2.51 -19.13
C PRO A 119 -6.31 -3.81 -19.96
N ARG A 120 -7.36 -4.07 -20.73
CA ARG A 120 -7.27 -5.07 -21.82
C ARG A 120 -6.49 -4.53 -23.01
N ILE A 121 -6.60 -3.24 -23.24
CA ILE A 121 -5.93 -2.52 -24.32
C ILE A 121 -5.53 -1.16 -23.75
N LEU A 122 -4.27 -0.79 -23.89
CA LEU A 122 -3.79 0.54 -23.52
C LEU A 122 -4.51 1.63 -24.31
N GLY A 123 -4.76 2.75 -23.68
CA GLY A 123 -5.21 3.97 -24.33
C GLY A 123 -4.08 4.64 -25.12
N LYS A 124 -4.41 5.68 -25.86
CA LYS A 124 -3.42 6.49 -26.59
C LYS A 124 -2.52 7.30 -25.64
N THR A 125 -3.04 7.64 -24.47
CA THR A 125 -2.31 8.31 -23.40
C THR A 125 -2.42 7.52 -22.11
N ARG A 126 -1.56 7.87 -21.16
CA ARG A 126 -1.59 7.28 -19.83
C ARG A 126 -2.90 7.64 -19.11
N GLU A 127 -3.35 8.87 -19.23
CA GLU A 127 -4.60 9.36 -18.64
C GLU A 127 -5.81 8.61 -19.22
N GLU A 128 -5.87 8.41 -20.53
CA GLU A 128 -6.92 7.62 -21.15
C GLU A 128 -6.92 6.19 -20.59
N THR A 129 -5.75 5.57 -20.47
CA THR A 129 -5.64 4.24 -19.90
C THR A 129 -6.16 4.23 -18.47
N ARG A 130 -5.67 5.16 -17.63
CA ARG A 130 -5.96 5.24 -16.21
C ARG A 130 -7.43 5.52 -15.89
N PHE A 131 -8.04 6.46 -16.61
CA PHE A 131 -9.41 6.90 -16.31
C PHE A 131 -10.50 6.12 -17.05
N SER A 132 -10.16 5.40 -18.13
CA SER A 132 -11.18 4.83 -19.02
C SER A 132 -11.00 3.34 -19.36
N ARG A 133 -9.78 2.79 -19.19
CA ARG A 133 -9.44 1.46 -19.69
C ARG A 133 -9.25 0.41 -18.61
N ILE A 134 -9.07 0.81 -17.36
CA ILE A 134 -8.83 -0.13 -16.26
C ILE A 134 -10.07 -0.99 -16.03
N GLU A 135 -9.86 -2.29 -15.93
CA GLU A 135 -10.84 -3.31 -15.62
C GLU A 135 -10.40 -4.17 -14.44
N LEU A 136 -11.36 -4.80 -13.80
CA LEU A 136 -11.13 -5.76 -12.73
C LEU A 136 -11.01 -7.16 -13.30
N PHE A 137 -9.98 -7.91 -12.86
CA PHE A 137 -9.74 -9.31 -13.22
C PHE A 137 -9.61 -10.15 -11.94
N TRP A 138 -9.92 -11.43 -12.10
CA TRP A 138 -9.62 -12.47 -11.12
C TRP A 138 -8.57 -13.42 -11.67
N MET A 139 -7.68 -13.92 -10.80
CA MET A 139 -6.71 -14.96 -11.13
C MET A 139 -6.65 -15.99 -9.99
N ASP A 140 -6.51 -17.26 -10.34
CA ASP A 140 -6.44 -18.34 -9.36
C ASP A 140 -5.19 -18.25 -8.45
N ALA A 141 -5.27 -18.85 -7.24
CA ALA A 141 -4.21 -18.78 -6.24
C ALA A 141 -2.86 -19.37 -6.69
N LYS A 142 -2.86 -20.30 -7.63
CA LYS A 142 -1.64 -20.89 -8.19
C LYS A 142 -1.06 -20.06 -9.32
N SER A 143 -1.83 -19.10 -9.85
CA SER A 143 -1.48 -18.31 -11.04
C SER A 143 -1.12 -19.18 -12.25
N GLU A 144 -1.89 -20.23 -12.48
CA GLU A 144 -1.68 -21.16 -13.60
C GLU A 144 -2.59 -20.84 -14.80
N ARG A 145 -3.66 -20.08 -14.55
CA ARG A 145 -4.67 -19.74 -15.55
C ARG A 145 -4.57 -18.26 -15.94
N THR A 146 -4.92 -17.99 -17.18
CA THR A 146 -5.08 -16.60 -17.65
C THR A 146 -6.09 -15.86 -16.79
N PRO A 147 -5.78 -14.64 -16.32
CA PRO A 147 -6.69 -13.82 -15.54
C PRO A 147 -8.03 -13.60 -16.26
N VAL A 148 -9.13 -13.78 -15.53
CA VAL A 148 -10.51 -13.68 -16.03
C VAL A 148 -11.01 -12.27 -15.77
N ALA A 149 -11.42 -11.55 -16.81
CA ALA A 149 -12.05 -10.25 -16.66
C ALA A 149 -13.44 -10.38 -16.05
N LEU A 150 -13.75 -9.57 -15.06
CA LEU A 150 -15.03 -9.58 -14.32
C LEU A 150 -16.09 -8.66 -14.92
N GLY A 151 -15.78 -8.00 -16.05
CA GLY A 151 -16.75 -7.22 -16.81
C GLY A 151 -17.08 -5.86 -16.23
N VAL A 152 -16.26 -5.35 -15.28
CA VAL A 152 -16.45 -4.03 -14.69
C VAL A 152 -15.23 -3.15 -14.89
N LYS A 153 -15.50 -1.88 -15.17
CA LYS A 153 -14.50 -0.82 -15.16
C LYS A 153 -14.17 -0.46 -13.72
N ALA A 154 -12.93 -0.04 -13.47
CA ALA A 154 -12.50 0.47 -12.19
C ALA A 154 -11.62 1.70 -12.41
N PHE A 155 -11.54 2.53 -11.38
CA PHE A 155 -10.51 3.53 -11.24
C PHE A 155 -9.47 2.96 -10.26
N GLU A 156 -8.29 3.47 -10.18
CA GLU A 156 -7.08 2.95 -9.50
C GLU A 156 -7.27 2.22 -8.17
N GLY A 157 -8.19 2.69 -7.32
CA GLY A 157 -8.40 2.14 -5.99
C GLY A 157 -9.20 0.84 -6.00
N ILE A 158 -8.68 -0.15 -5.27
CA ILE A 158 -9.37 -1.39 -4.95
C ILE A 158 -9.06 -1.77 -3.50
N ALA A 159 -10.08 -2.13 -2.75
CA ALA A 159 -9.94 -2.80 -1.46
C ALA A 159 -10.36 -4.26 -1.58
N THR A 160 -9.65 -5.15 -0.90
CA THR A 160 -9.98 -6.57 -0.79
C THR A 160 -10.09 -6.99 0.66
N SER A 161 -11.09 -7.80 0.99
CA SER A 161 -11.20 -8.36 2.32
C SER A 161 -10.11 -9.40 2.57
N ARG A 162 -9.56 -9.38 3.79
CA ARG A 162 -8.59 -10.39 4.24
C ARG A 162 -9.25 -11.71 4.67
N THR A 163 -10.58 -11.72 4.81
CA THR A 163 -11.33 -12.87 5.36
C THR A 163 -12.35 -13.46 4.41
N SER A 164 -12.65 -12.77 3.33
CA SER A 164 -13.62 -13.20 2.33
C SER A 164 -13.21 -12.72 0.93
N ASN A 165 -13.99 -13.07 -0.10
CA ASN A 165 -13.79 -12.55 -1.45
C ASN A 165 -14.63 -11.28 -1.71
N LEU A 166 -14.94 -10.52 -0.66
CA LEU A 166 -15.54 -9.20 -0.79
C LEU A 166 -14.49 -8.22 -1.28
N ILE A 167 -14.87 -7.43 -2.28
CA ILE A 167 -14.04 -6.35 -2.84
C ILE A 167 -14.82 -5.04 -2.86
N ALA A 168 -14.09 -3.95 -2.87
CA ALA A 168 -14.63 -2.63 -3.19
C ALA A 168 -13.78 -1.97 -4.26
N TRP A 169 -14.40 -1.22 -5.15
CA TRP A 169 -13.71 -0.49 -6.22
C TRP A 169 -14.41 0.84 -6.48
N SER A 170 -13.69 1.77 -7.08
CA SER A 170 -14.22 3.05 -7.50
C SER A 170 -14.39 3.11 -9.01
N GLN A 171 -15.44 3.78 -9.48
CA GLN A 171 -15.64 4.15 -10.88
C GLN A 171 -15.72 5.65 -11.00
N MET A 172 -14.95 6.22 -11.91
CA MET A 172 -14.96 7.64 -12.21
C MET A 172 -15.85 7.92 -13.41
N ARG A 173 -16.74 8.90 -13.29
CA ARG A 173 -17.49 9.46 -14.41
C ARG A 173 -16.85 10.76 -14.83
N MET A 174 -16.49 10.85 -16.10
CA MET A 174 -15.96 12.06 -16.71
C MET A 174 -17.10 12.92 -17.26
N ALA A 175 -16.97 14.23 -17.15
CA ALA A 175 -17.84 15.19 -17.81
C ALA A 175 -17.48 15.33 -19.31
N ALA A 176 -18.30 16.06 -20.06
CA ALA A 176 -18.07 16.26 -21.48
C ALA A 176 -16.77 16.99 -21.84
N ASP A 177 -16.25 17.78 -20.90
CA ASP A 177 -14.96 18.49 -20.99
C ASP A 177 -13.76 17.65 -20.54
N ASN A 178 -13.94 16.34 -20.35
CA ASN A 178 -12.95 15.40 -19.83
C ASN A 178 -12.44 15.70 -18.41
N GLN A 179 -13.19 16.47 -17.62
CA GLN A 179 -12.89 16.62 -16.21
C GLN A 179 -13.64 15.56 -15.37
N PRO A 180 -13.07 15.12 -14.24
CA PRO A 180 -13.80 14.25 -13.31
C PRO A 180 -15.08 14.92 -12.81
N ALA A 181 -16.22 14.26 -12.98
CA ALA A 181 -17.53 14.78 -12.58
C ALA A 181 -18.05 14.14 -11.31
N SER A 182 -17.78 12.86 -11.10
CA SER A 182 -18.16 12.15 -9.88
C SER A 182 -17.37 10.84 -9.77
N THR A 183 -17.27 10.34 -8.55
CA THR A 183 -16.76 8.99 -8.29
C THR A 183 -17.80 8.20 -7.53
N THR A 184 -18.09 6.99 -7.99
CA THR A 184 -18.99 6.06 -7.32
C THR A 184 -18.19 4.87 -6.79
N VAL A 185 -18.38 4.54 -5.52
CA VAL A 185 -17.80 3.37 -4.87
C VAL A 185 -18.79 2.24 -4.87
N TYR A 186 -18.34 1.08 -5.29
CA TYR A 186 -19.10 -0.17 -5.31
C TYR A 186 -18.45 -1.21 -4.40
N THR A 187 -19.25 -2.15 -3.93
CA THR A 187 -18.79 -3.42 -3.36
C THR A 187 -19.37 -4.58 -4.15
N GLY A 188 -18.72 -5.72 -4.11
CA GLY A 188 -19.19 -6.95 -4.71
C GLY A 188 -18.38 -8.14 -4.21
N ARG A 189 -18.88 -9.33 -4.44
CA ARG A 189 -18.22 -10.58 -4.07
C ARG A 189 -17.74 -11.31 -5.32
N ILE A 190 -16.49 -11.73 -5.33
CA ILE A 190 -15.97 -12.59 -6.39
C ILE A 190 -16.35 -14.04 -6.05
N ALA A 191 -17.33 -14.59 -6.76
CA ALA A 191 -17.72 -15.98 -6.64
C ALA A 191 -16.91 -16.83 -7.62
N VAL A 192 -16.22 -17.84 -7.10
CA VAL A 192 -15.39 -18.76 -7.90
C VAL A 192 -16.10 -20.12 -7.96
N ARG A 193 -16.37 -20.61 -9.18
CA ARG A 193 -17.02 -21.91 -9.42
C ARG A 193 -16.37 -22.56 -10.65
N ASP A 194 -15.97 -23.80 -10.52
CA ASP A 194 -15.39 -24.61 -11.61
C ASP A 194 -14.20 -23.93 -12.32
N GLY A 195 -13.41 -23.19 -11.55
CA GLY A 195 -12.22 -22.45 -12.07
C GLY A 195 -12.54 -21.22 -12.90
N SER A 196 -13.79 -20.75 -12.85
CA SER A 196 -14.24 -19.47 -13.39
C SER A 196 -14.65 -18.54 -12.27
N ALA A 197 -14.61 -17.24 -12.52
CA ALA A 197 -14.99 -16.23 -11.53
C ALA A 197 -16.04 -15.28 -12.10
N LYS A 198 -16.96 -14.86 -11.25
CA LYS A 198 -17.98 -13.85 -11.55
C LYS A 198 -18.09 -12.89 -10.38
N LEU A 199 -18.46 -11.66 -10.68
CA LEU A 199 -18.81 -10.68 -9.68
C LEU A 199 -20.29 -10.80 -9.34
N GLU A 200 -20.60 -11.04 -8.07
CA GLU A 200 -21.96 -11.20 -7.53
C GLU A 200 -22.19 -10.13 -6.43
N ASP A 201 -23.46 -9.93 -6.06
CA ASP A 201 -23.87 -9.02 -4.97
C ASP A 201 -23.35 -7.58 -5.10
N VAL A 202 -23.28 -7.07 -6.33
CA VAL A 202 -22.80 -5.71 -6.59
C VAL A 202 -23.74 -4.68 -5.97
N LYS A 203 -23.20 -3.79 -5.16
CA LYS A 203 -23.93 -2.70 -4.50
C LYS A 203 -23.20 -1.39 -4.67
N GLU A 204 -23.94 -0.35 -5.03
CA GLU A 204 -23.48 1.02 -4.90
C GLU A 204 -23.42 1.42 -3.42
N ILE A 205 -22.34 1.98 -2.99
CA ILE A 205 -22.10 2.39 -1.61
C ILE A 205 -22.30 3.88 -1.46
N VAL A 206 -21.57 4.68 -2.23
CA VAL A 206 -21.61 6.13 -2.18
C VAL A 206 -21.15 6.71 -3.52
N THR A 207 -21.77 7.82 -3.90
CA THR A 207 -21.31 8.67 -5.01
C THR A 207 -20.92 10.03 -4.46
N THR A 208 -19.71 10.50 -4.82
CA THR A 208 -19.17 11.81 -4.42
C THR A 208 -19.02 12.72 -5.64
N THR A 209 -19.27 14.01 -5.45
CA THR A 209 -19.17 15.05 -6.49
C THR A 209 -18.27 16.22 -6.07
N ASP A 210 -17.90 16.31 -4.81
CA ASP A 210 -17.02 17.32 -4.24
C ASP A 210 -15.55 16.91 -4.21
N CYS A 211 -15.29 15.61 -4.30
CA CYS A 211 -13.98 15.03 -4.45
C CYS A 211 -14.07 13.69 -5.18
N PHE A 212 -13.00 13.21 -5.75
CA PHE A 212 -12.92 11.83 -6.19
C PHE A 212 -12.31 10.96 -5.09
N VAL A 213 -12.87 9.76 -4.93
CA VAL A 213 -12.47 8.82 -3.90
C VAL A 213 -11.98 7.52 -4.52
N GLU A 214 -10.99 6.92 -3.87
CA GLU A 214 -10.50 5.59 -4.21
C GLU A 214 -10.84 4.61 -3.09
N ALA A 215 -11.29 3.42 -3.44
CA ALA A 215 -11.46 2.35 -2.47
C ALA A 215 -10.08 1.88 -2.00
N GLN A 216 -9.76 2.02 -0.69
CA GLN A 216 -8.40 1.78 -0.24
C GLN A 216 -8.26 0.59 0.72
N ASP A 217 -9.02 0.55 1.80
CA ASP A 217 -9.01 -0.60 2.72
C ASP A 217 -10.36 -0.73 3.45
N PHE A 218 -10.73 -1.98 3.80
CA PHE A 218 -11.94 -2.23 4.56
C PHE A 218 -11.75 -1.90 6.03
N LEU A 219 -12.74 -1.25 6.62
CA LEU A 219 -12.85 -1.15 8.07
C LEU A 219 -13.01 -2.56 8.69
N PRO A 220 -12.56 -2.79 9.94
CA PRO A 220 -12.65 -4.08 10.59
C PRO A 220 -14.05 -4.69 10.53
N GLY A 221 -14.10 -5.99 10.22
CA GLY A 221 -15.34 -6.74 10.07
C GLY A 221 -16.14 -6.37 8.82
N GLU A 222 -15.51 -5.81 7.80
CA GLU A 222 -16.14 -5.43 6.53
C GLU A 222 -17.32 -4.45 6.69
N LYS A 223 -17.29 -3.63 7.76
CA LYS A 223 -18.40 -2.72 8.11
C LYS A 223 -18.42 -1.44 7.30
N GLY A 224 -17.36 -1.13 6.61
CA GLY A 224 -17.19 0.10 5.84
C GLY A 224 -15.88 0.12 5.10
N LEU A 225 -15.55 1.26 4.55
CA LEU A 225 -14.38 1.48 3.71
C LEU A 225 -13.68 2.77 4.10
N LEU A 226 -12.36 2.75 4.10
CA LEU A 226 -11.51 3.93 4.23
C LEU A 226 -11.01 4.33 2.83
N MET A 227 -10.98 5.63 2.58
CA MET A 227 -10.74 6.22 1.27
C MET A 227 -9.97 7.53 1.37
N PRO A 228 -9.04 7.84 0.47
CA PRO A 228 -8.65 9.20 0.21
C PRO A 228 -9.77 9.94 -0.55
N CYS A 229 -9.88 11.24 -0.34
CA CYS A 229 -10.82 12.12 -1.01
C CYS A 229 -10.00 13.29 -1.59
N TYR A 230 -9.78 13.27 -2.89
CA TYR A 230 -8.97 14.26 -3.61
C TYR A 230 -9.85 15.39 -4.12
N SER A 231 -9.45 16.62 -3.90
CA SER A 231 -10.20 17.78 -4.42
C SER A 231 -10.14 17.85 -5.94
N TYR A 232 -11.29 17.99 -6.59
CA TYR A 232 -11.36 18.19 -8.04
C TYR A 232 -10.68 19.50 -8.48
N GLY A 233 -10.20 19.50 -9.72
CA GLY A 233 -9.67 20.71 -10.37
C GLY A 233 -8.28 21.16 -9.91
N LYS A 234 -7.61 20.40 -9.04
CA LYS A 234 -6.23 20.66 -8.64
C LYS A 234 -5.29 19.66 -9.28
N GLN A 235 -4.08 20.11 -9.63
CA GLN A 235 -3.04 19.22 -10.10
C GLN A 235 -2.70 18.19 -9.00
N PRO A 236 -2.33 16.95 -9.35
CA PRO A 236 -2.05 15.90 -8.35
C PRO A 236 -1.01 16.29 -7.29
N ALA A 237 -0.03 17.13 -7.66
CA ALA A 237 0.98 17.64 -6.71
C ALA A 237 0.43 18.64 -5.70
N GLU A 238 -0.69 19.31 -6.03
CA GLU A 238 -1.32 20.36 -5.22
C GLU A 238 -2.66 19.92 -4.63
N ALA A 239 -3.11 18.70 -4.96
CA ALA A 239 -4.39 18.20 -4.51
C ALA A 239 -4.43 18.13 -2.98
N ALA A 240 -5.30 18.91 -2.37
CA ALA A 240 -5.63 18.70 -0.97
C ALA A 240 -6.37 17.37 -0.85
N THR A 241 -5.86 16.47 -0.04
CA THR A 241 -6.50 15.20 0.27
C THR A 241 -7.12 15.24 1.66
N LYS A 242 -8.27 14.59 1.80
CA LYS A 242 -8.88 14.30 3.08
C LYS A 242 -8.95 12.79 3.23
N VAL A 243 -8.90 12.31 4.46
CA VAL A 243 -9.20 10.91 4.78
C VAL A 243 -10.66 10.80 5.13
N VAL A 244 -11.37 9.91 4.50
CA VAL A 244 -12.81 9.70 4.73
C VAL A 244 -13.12 8.21 4.84
N SER A 245 -14.03 7.85 5.73
CA SER A 245 -14.62 6.52 5.74
C SER A 245 -16.12 6.58 5.43
N VAL A 246 -16.64 5.47 4.89
CA VAL A 246 -18.07 5.24 4.72
C VAL A 246 -18.49 4.01 5.53
N ASP A 247 -19.54 4.14 6.33
CA ASP A 247 -20.18 3.00 7.00
C ASP A 247 -21.20 2.36 6.04
N PHE A 248 -21.15 1.06 5.83
CA PHE A 248 -21.99 0.39 4.83
C PHE A 248 -23.46 0.29 5.23
N SER A 249 -23.75 0.27 6.53
CA SER A 249 -25.13 0.14 7.02
C SER A 249 -25.89 1.48 6.96
N THR A 250 -25.21 2.54 7.36
CA THR A 250 -25.81 3.89 7.47
C THR A 250 -25.53 4.80 6.30
N LYS A 251 -24.56 4.43 5.44
CA LYS A 251 -24.02 5.26 4.35
C LYS A 251 -23.40 6.57 4.82
N LYS A 252 -23.16 6.71 6.12
CA LYS A 252 -22.58 7.90 6.71
C LYS A 252 -21.09 8.03 6.34
N LEU A 253 -20.71 9.20 5.85
CA LEU A 253 -19.33 9.59 5.68
C LEU A 253 -18.78 10.19 6.98
N THR A 254 -17.57 9.78 7.34
CA THR A 254 -16.81 10.34 8.46
C THR A 254 -15.47 10.85 7.95
N TYR A 255 -15.21 12.14 8.13
CA TYR A 255 -13.95 12.77 7.74
C TYR A 255 -12.98 12.80 8.92
N TYR A 256 -11.73 12.47 8.65
CA TYR A 256 -10.67 12.52 9.65
C TYR A 256 -9.75 13.70 9.35
N PRO A 257 -9.56 14.62 10.31
CA PRO A 257 -8.72 15.78 10.11
C PRO A 257 -7.26 15.39 9.82
N THR A 258 -6.70 16.02 8.80
CA THR A 258 -5.29 15.94 8.44
C THR A 258 -4.69 17.35 8.43
N PRO A 259 -3.37 17.51 8.59
CA PRO A 259 -2.74 18.84 8.52
C PRO A 259 -2.99 19.48 7.14
N ALA A 260 -3.55 20.69 7.13
CA ALA A 260 -4.03 21.37 5.91
C ALA A 260 -2.93 21.64 4.86
N ALA A 261 -1.66 21.72 5.29
CA ALA A 261 -0.51 21.98 4.41
C ALA A 261 0.16 20.71 3.89
N LEU A 262 -0.38 19.53 4.19
CA LEU A 262 0.21 18.26 3.78
C LEU A 262 -0.71 17.53 2.79
N TYR A 263 -0.11 16.98 1.75
CA TYR A 263 -0.69 15.87 1.03
C TYR A 263 -0.82 14.68 1.99
N GLY A 264 -1.95 14.00 1.97
CA GLY A 264 -2.20 12.88 2.86
C GLY A 264 -3.09 11.84 2.18
N GLU A 265 -2.51 10.88 1.45
CA GLU A 265 -3.23 9.76 0.87
C GLU A 265 -3.24 8.59 1.84
N VAL A 266 -4.44 8.18 2.24
CA VAL A 266 -4.61 7.02 3.11
C VAL A 266 -4.37 5.73 2.34
N GLU A 267 -3.72 4.76 3.00
CA GLU A 267 -3.36 3.49 2.40
C GLU A 267 -3.89 2.30 3.23
N GLY A 268 -3.14 1.74 4.16
CA GLY A 268 -3.49 0.53 4.89
C GLY A 268 -3.96 0.78 6.32
N ILE A 269 -5.04 0.11 6.74
CA ILE A 269 -5.55 0.15 8.11
C ILE A 269 -4.80 -0.85 8.98
N PHE A 270 -4.42 -0.44 10.20
CA PHE A 270 -3.89 -1.35 11.21
C PHE A 270 -4.96 -2.36 11.66
N PRO A 271 -4.56 -3.59 12.05
CA PRO A 271 -5.52 -4.63 12.45
C PRO A 271 -6.43 -4.26 13.61
N ASP A 272 -6.00 -3.30 14.46
CA ASP A 272 -6.81 -2.78 15.56
C ASP A 272 -7.97 -1.87 15.08
N GLY A 273 -7.96 -1.46 13.81
CA GLY A 273 -8.95 -0.58 13.21
C GLY A 273 -8.93 0.86 13.72
N LYS A 274 -7.93 1.23 14.53
CA LYS A 274 -7.86 2.55 15.18
C LYS A 274 -6.89 3.50 14.48
N ARG A 275 -6.07 2.98 13.58
CA ARG A 275 -5.01 3.74 12.91
C ARG A 275 -4.91 3.34 11.46
N THR A 276 -4.38 4.24 10.65
CA THR A 276 -4.07 3.99 9.26
C THR A 276 -2.73 4.58 8.88
N LEU A 277 -2.10 3.99 7.87
CA LEU A 277 -0.95 4.55 7.19
C LEU A 277 -1.40 5.63 6.21
N VAL A 278 -0.59 6.64 6.05
CA VAL A 278 -0.84 7.76 5.15
C VAL A 278 0.47 8.11 4.44
N GLU A 279 0.44 8.24 3.14
CA GLU A 279 1.48 8.94 2.40
C GLU A 279 1.44 10.41 2.78
N CYS A 280 2.56 10.98 3.21
CA CYS A 280 2.56 12.36 3.68
C CYS A 280 3.70 13.18 3.08
N ALA A 281 3.33 14.30 2.44
CA ALA A 281 4.27 15.21 1.80
C ALA A 281 3.80 16.66 1.91
N GLN A 282 4.74 17.60 2.01
CA GLN A 282 4.48 19.02 1.76
C GLN A 282 4.48 19.31 0.25
N ASP A 283 5.41 18.67 -0.44
CA ASP A 283 5.60 18.76 -1.87
C ASP A 283 6.00 17.38 -2.39
N ARG A 284 5.07 16.70 -3.06
CA ARG A 284 5.28 15.34 -3.58
C ARG A 284 6.44 15.25 -4.55
N ALA A 285 6.74 16.33 -5.28
CA ALA A 285 7.85 16.38 -6.23
C ALA A 285 9.22 16.41 -5.53
N LYS A 286 9.26 16.76 -4.25
CA LYS A 286 10.51 16.81 -3.46
C LYS A 286 10.72 15.62 -2.56
N GLY A 287 9.67 14.88 -2.27
CA GLY A 287 9.74 13.69 -1.44
C GLY A 287 8.44 13.38 -0.71
N MET A 288 8.34 12.16 -0.19
CA MET A 288 7.15 11.70 0.53
C MET A 288 7.54 10.67 1.58
N ASP A 289 7.06 10.89 2.79
CA ASP A 289 7.21 9.99 3.92
C ASP A 289 5.95 9.15 4.16
N ILE A 290 6.06 8.21 5.09
CA ILE A 290 4.92 7.50 5.67
C ILE A 290 4.58 8.14 7.01
N CYS A 291 3.31 8.45 7.20
CA CYS A 291 2.72 8.93 8.43
C CYS A 291 1.68 7.93 8.97
N VAL A 292 1.30 8.11 10.22
CA VAL A 292 0.21 7.37 10.89
C VAL A 292 -0.84 8.36 11.34
N LEU A 293 -2.09 8.10 10.97
CA LEU A 293 -3.27 8.86 11.41
C LEU A 293 -4.11 8.00 12.35
N ASP A 294 -4.49 8.55 13.51
CA ASP A 294 -5.51 7.94 14.37
C ASP A 294 -6.89 8.14 13.74
N LEU A 295 -7.66 7.06 13.63
CA LEU A 295 -9.03 7.07 13.13
C LEU A 295 -10.02 7.47 14.24
N ASP A 296 -9.72 8.60 14.89
CA ASP A 296 -10.59 9.27 15.86
C ASP A 296 -10.85 10.70 15.36
N PRO A 297 -12.05 10.98 14.79
CA PRO A 297 -12.35 12.31 14.25
C PRO A 297 -12.41 13.42 15.31
N ALA A 298 -12.61 13.05 16.59
CA ALA A 298 -12.67 14.02 17.69
C ALA A 298 -11.28 14.36 18.27
N LYS A 299 -10.34 13.41 18.18
CA LYS A 299 -8.97 13.56 18.71
C LYS A 299 -7.95 13.01 17.73
N PRO A 300 -7.86 13.56 16.52
CA PRO A 300 -6.94 13.05 15.52
C PRO A 300 -5.51 13.25 16.00
N ARG A 301 -4.69 12.21 15.87
CA ARG A 301 -3.25 12.28 16.03
C ARG A 301 -2.59 11.89 14.73
N TYR A 302 -1.81 12.81 14.17
CA TYR A 302 -1.09 12.62 12.93
C TYR A 302 0.41 12.67 13.24
N THR A 303 1.12 11.56 13.02
CA THR A 303 2.53 11.42 13.38
C THR A 303 3.33 10.88 12.22
N ARG A 304 4.56 11.39 12.06
CA ARG A 304 5.48 10.88 11.05
C ARG A 304 6.12 9.59 11.53
N MET A 305 6.25 8.64 10.62
CA MET A 305 6.89 7.37 10.85
C MET A 305 8.28 7.32 10.21
N THR A 306 8.45 7.86 9.00
CA THR A 306 9.72 7.83 8.26
C THR A 306 10.27 9.22 8.00
N ASN A 307 11.52 9.30 7.54
CA ASN A 307 12.22 10.55 7.21
C ASN A 307 13.01 10.41 5.90
N ILE A 308 12.47 9.73 4.90
CA ILE A 308 13.18 9.54 3.62
C ILE A 308 13.38 10.85 2.87
N VAL A 309 12.50 11.82 3.08
CA VAL A 309 12.60 13.17 2.48
C VAL A 309 13.89 13.91 2.85
N GLN A 310 14.56 13.50 3.92
CA GLN A 310 15.87 14.05 4.30
C GLN A 310 16.96 13.80 3.25
N TYR A 311 16.82 12.76 2.42
CA TYR A 311 17.77 12.48 1.34
C TYR A 311 17.53 13.34 0.09
N GLY A 312 16.40 14.02 -0.01
CA GLY A 312 16.00 14.80 -1.19
C GLY A 312 15.73 13.95 -2.42
N GLY A 313 14.61 14.20 -3.08
CA GLY A 313 14.24 13.47 -4.30
C GLY A 313 13.81 12.01 -4.09
N TRP A 314 13.53 11.57 -2.84
CA TRP A 314 13.11 10.22 -2.54
C TRP A 314 11.73 10.18 -1.89
N LYS A 315 10.99 9.09 -2.16
CA LYS A 315 9.68 8.85 -1.56
C LYS A 315 9.48 7.39 -1.18
N TYR A 316 8.73 7.17 -0.10
CA TYR A 316 7.97 5.95 0.11
C TYR A 316 6.54 6.14 -0.42
N GLY A 317 5.94 5.05 -0.90
CA GLY A 317 4.56 5.07 -1.37
C GLY A 317 3.85 3.74 -1.15
N ASN A 318 2.53 3.76 -1.23
CA ASN A 318 1.63 2.63 -1.10
C ASN A 318 1.97 1.73 0.11
N PRO A 319 2.08 2.27 1.33
CA PRO A 319 2.41 1.48 2.50
C PRO A 319 1.24 0.62 2.94
N VAL A 320 1.50 -0.65 3.25
CA VAL A 320 0.51 -1.60 3.73
C VAL A 320 0.95 -2.27 5.02
N VAL A 321 0.00 -2.55 5.92
CA VAL A 321 0.27 -3.19 7.21
C VAL A 321 0.08 -4.70 7.09
N ARG A 322 1.06 -5.48 7.58
CA ARG A 322 0.91 -6.93 7.72
C ARG A 322 -0.26 -7.27 8.66
N PRO A 323 -1.04 -8.33 8.41
CA PRO A 323 -2.22 -8.67 9.21
C PRO A 323 -1.99 -8.82 10.72
N ASP A 324 -0.77 -9.09 11.18
CA ASP A 324 -0.42 -9.14 12.60
C ASP A 324 -0.04 -7.78 13.22
N GLY A 325 -0.01 -6.71 12.40
CA GLY A 325 0.33 -5.37 12.84
C GLY A 325 1.80 -5.13 13.18
N LYS A 326 2.71 -6.07 12.85
CA LYS A 326 4.12 -6.01 13.27
C LYS A 326 5.08 -5.54 12.18
N MET A 327 4.59 -5.34 10.98
CA MET A 327 5.41 -5.00 9.82
C MET A 327 4.63 -4.16 8.82
N ILE A 328 5.34 -3.30 8.12
CA ILE A 328 4.84 -2.56 6.96
C ILE A 328 5.64 -2.97 5.74
N ALA A 329 4.99 -3.02 4.59
CA ALA A 329 5.64 -3.03 3.29
C ALA A 329 5.31 -1.71 2.58
N ALA A 330 6.28 -1.16 1.86
CA ALA A 330 6.10 0.04 1.04
C ALA A 330 6.96 -0.04 -0.22
N GLN A 331 6.57 0.65 -1.25
CA GLN A 331 7.48 0.94 -2.36
C GLN A 331 8.41 2.08 -1.98
N VAL A 332 9.61 2.06 -2.55
CA VAL A 332 10.56 3.16 -2.51
C VAL A 332 10.81 3.64 -3.95
N GLY A 333 10.98 4.93 -4.16
CA GLY A 333 11.16 5.47 -5.51
C GLY A 333 11.66 6.89 -5.55
N SER A 334 11.87 7.40 -6.78
CA SER A 334 12.20 8.78 -7.03
C SER A 334 10.97 9.68 -6.86
N ALA A 335 11.15 10.84 -6.23
CA ALA A 335 10.11 11.85 -6.11
C ALA A 335 9.84 12.58 -7.44
N ASP A 336 10.78 12.56 -8.40
CA ASP A 336 10.60 13.15 -9.73
C ASP A 336 9.44 12.48 -10.50
N VAL A 337 9.12 11.24 -10.15
CA VAL A 337 7.96 10.55 -10.69
C VAL A 337 6.80 10.75 -9.72
N ILE A 338 6.01 11.79 -9.94
CA ILE A 338 4.84 12.15 -9.11
C ILE A 338 3.80 11.03 -9.16
N ASP A 339 3.50 10.54 -10.34
CA ASP A 339 2.59 9.43 -10.54
C ASP A 339 3.21 8.10 -10.09
N ALA A 340 2.37 7.19 -9.61
CA ALA A 340 2.75 5.81 -9.44
C ALA A 340 3.21 5.25 -10.79
N GLY A 341 4.31 4.54 -10.85
CA GLY A 341 4.73 4.00 -12.12
C GLY A 341 6.17 3.52 -12.21
N VAL A 342 7.03 3.97 -11.32
CA VAL A 342 8.42 3.51 -11.27
C VAL A 342 8.86 3.40 -9.82
N GLY A 343 8.54 2.28 -9.18
CA GLY A 343 9.14 1.91 -7.91
C GLY A 343 10.58 1.44 -8.12
N GLN A 344 11.49 1.90 -7.29
CA GLN A 344 12.89 1.42 -7.27
C GLN A 344 13.06 0.24 -6.33
N GLY A 345 11.99 -0.25 -5.77
CA GLY A 345 11.96 -1.46 -4.99
C GLY A 345 10.90 -1.51 -3.92
N ILE A 346 10.84 -2.65 -3.26
CA ILE A 346 9.93 -2.93 -2.14
C ILE A 346 10.76 -3.04 -0.86
N VAL A 347 10.35 -2.30 0.15
CA VAL A 347 10.97 -2.27 1.48
C VAL A 347 10.02 -2.87 2.50
N LEU A 348 10.54 -3.69 3.39
CA LEU A 348 9.88 -4.09 4.64
C LEU A 348 10.41 -3.25 5.80
N MET A 349 9.52 -2.90 6.72
CA MET A 349 9.81 -2.10 7.90
C MET A 349 9.22 -2.79 9.13
N ASP A 350 10.07 -3.18 10.07
CA ASP A 350 9.63 -3.79 11.32
C ASP A 350 9.07 -2.72 12.25
N LEU A 351 7.96 -3.03 12.93
CA LEU A 351 7.36 -2.15 13.93
C LEU A 351 7.79 -2.60 15.34
N ALA A 352 8.06 -1.65 16.21
CA ALA A 352 8.38 -1.93 17.60
C ALA A 352 7.19 -2.58 18.31
N PRO A 353 7.41 -3.41 19.32
CA PRO A 353 6.34 -3.92 20.16
C PRO A 353 5.50 -2.78 20.75
N GLY A 354 4.18 -2.86 20.60
CA GLY A 354 3.26 -1.83 21.10
C GLY A 354 3.15 -0.57 20.22
N PHE A 355 3.68 -0.63 18.99
CA PHE A 355 3.54 0.46 18.01
C PHE A 355 2.08 0.85 17.78
#